data_301d13c4369773ce4721a308821343e7
#
_entry.id   301d13c4369773ce4721a308821343e7
#
_cell.length_a   1.000
_cell.length_b   1.000
_cell.length_c   1.000
_cell.angle_alpha   90.00
_cell.angle_beta   90.00
_cell.angle_gamma   90.00
#
_symmetry.space_group_name_H-M   'P 1'
#
loop_
_entity.id
_entity.type
_entity.pdbx_description
1 polymer ?
#
loop_
_entity_poly.entity_id
_entity_poly.type
_entity_poly.pdbx_seq_one_letter_code
_entity_poly.pdbx_strand_id
1 'polypeptide(L)'
;MAKQEKFREVEPLRGMFQICSIGPDLPDGSQTVVICDRQCTLQGARAIRDWLIGPVITAGLLAHIDFEPWTCAVPKAERTPDHKCTEREPCSEHCGRKRIQTVGHIWGFAGLDPTVTWGKGEKRPWNASLKTLCWKIGESFVKVSGNPKAFYGTIYKQRKELETARNERGEYAEQAKAILSRKRFRADTQARGHYEAGHLPPAHIHARAKRYAVKLFLAHFFEVGYTLANGHAPPLPYPIAIQGHAHKIDPK
;
A
#
# COMPACT_ATOMS: atom_id res chain seq x y z
N MET A 1 -24.96 33.67 15.62
CA MET A 1 -24.27 32.66 16.46
C MET A 1 -23.80 31.56 15.55
N ALA A 2 -22.51 31.55 15.17
CA ALA A 2 -21.92 30.50 14.39
C ALA A 2 -21.84 29.22 15.24
N LYS A 3 -22.46 28.13 14.79
CA LYS A 3 -22.29 26.82 15.40
C LYS A 3 -20.81 26.44 15.29
N GLN A 4 -20.11 26.37 16.41
CA GLN A 4 -18.81 25.70 16.48
C GLN A 4 -19.02 24.26 16.06
N GLU A 5 -18.58 23.89 14.83
CA GLU A 5 -18.50 22.51 14.42
C GLU A 5 -17.44 21.83 15.29
N LYS A 6 -17.91 20.93 16.15
CA LYS A 6 -17.05 20.14 17.03
C LYS A 6 -16.24 19.18 16.17
N PHE A 7 -14.91 19.21 16.32
CA PHE A 7 -14.06 18.14 15.86
C PHE A 7 -14.57 16.81 16.42
N ARG A 8 -14.71 15.81 15.55
CA ARG A 8 -15.01 14.45 16.00
C ARG A 8 -13.74 13.86 16.59
N GLU A 9 -13.74 13.60 17.89
CA GLU A 9 -12.72 12.76 18.50
C GLU A 9 -12.83 11.35 17.93
N VAL A 10 -11.73 10.86 17.37
CA VAL A 10 -11.64 9.50 16.85
C VAL A 10 -10.86 8.69 17.87
N GLU A 11 -11.46 7.62 18.38
CA GLU A 11 -10.75 6.71 19.29
C GLU A 11 -9.41 6.29 18.67
N PRO A 12 -8.30 6.40 19.43
CA PRO A 12 -6.98 6.07 18.92
C PRO A 12 -6.94 4.60 18.50
N LEU A 13 -6.51 4.34 17.27
CA LEU A 13 -6.19 3.01 16.79
C LEU A 13 -4.94 2.55 17.54
N ARG A 14 -5.15 1.85 18.66
CA ARG A 14 -4.10 1.40 19.57
C ARG A 14 -2.97 0.73 18.77
N GLY A 15 -1.78 1.32 18.84
CA GLY A 15 -0.53 0.72 18.37
C GLY A 15 -0.11 1.01 16.93
N MET A 16 -0.84 1.82 16.14
CA MET A 16 -0.44 2.15 14.77
C MET A 16 -0.04 3.62 14.57
N PHE A 17 -0.88 4.52 14.93
CA PHE A 17 -0.71 5.99 14.98
C PHE A 17 -1.95 6.57 15.66
N GLN A 18 -1.79 7.69 16.32
CA GLN A 18 -2.91 8.41 16.91
C GLN A 18 -3.43 9.46 15.93
N ILE A 19 -4.65 9.27 15.42
CA ILE A 19 -5.41 10.35 14.82
C ILE A 19 -6.17 11.01 15.97
N CYS A 20 -5.74 12.22 16.34
CA CYS A 20 -6.33 12.94 17.46
C CYS A 20 -7.66 13.60 17.07
N SER A 21 -7.75 14.13 15.86
CA SER A 21 -8.98 14.73 15.33
C SER A 21 -8.97 14.84 13.80
N ILE A 22 -10.17 14.90 13.23
CA ILE A 22 -10.39 15.22 11.82
C ILE A 22 -11.20 16.51 11.79
N GLY A 23 -10.64 17.54 11.16
CA GLY A 23 -11.33 18.81 10.97
C GLY A 23 -12.40 18.77 9.88
N PRO A 24 -13.19 19.84 9.75
CA PRO A 24 -14.16 19.99 8.67
C PRO A 24 -13.47 20.06 7.31
N ASP A 25 -14.23 19.79 6.25
CA ASP A 25 -13.78 20.00 4.88
C ASP A 25 -13.44 21.49 4.68
N LEU A 26 -12.25 21.79 4.16
CA LEU A 26 -11.85 23.14 3.83
C LEU A 26 -12.47 23.56 2.48
N PRO A 27 -12.53 24.89 2.17
CA PRO A 27 -13.12 25.39 0.93
C PRO A 27 -12.48 24.85 -0.34
N ASP A 28 -11.22 24.44 -0.29
CA ASP A 28 -10.48 23.82 -1.39
C ASP A 28 -10.73 22.30 -1.51
N GLY A 29 -11.58 21.74 -0.63
CA GLY A 29 -11.90 20.34 -0.57
C GLY A 29 -10.87 19.46 0.15
N SER A 30 -9.86 20.06 0.79
CA SER A 30 -8.94 19.36 1.68
C SER A 30 -9.52 19.21 3.09
N GLN A 31 -8.96 18.29 3.88
CA GLN A 31 -9.28 18.11 5.29
C GLN A 31 -8.02 18.22 6.15
N THR A 32 -8.16 18.83 7.31
CA THR A 32 -7.09 18.86 8.31
C THR A 32 -7.20 17.63 9.22
N VAL A 33 -6.11 16.88 9.33
CA VAL A 33 -6.00 15.71 10.22
C VAL A 33 -4.87 15.96 11.20
N VAL A 34 -5.15 15.85 12.49
CA VAL A 34 -4.13 15.93 13.54
C VAL A 34 -3.66 14.52 13.88
N ILE A 35 -2.39 14.24 13.62
CA ILE A 35 -1.76 12.95 13.88
C ILE A 35 -0.57 13.20 14.82
N CYS A 36 -0.63 12.70 16.06
CA CYS A 36 0.52 12.72 17.01
C CYS A 36 1.29 14.05 16.96
N ASP A 37 0.70 15.15 17.28
CA ASP A 37 1.26 16.52 17.30
C ASP A 37 1.64 17.11 15.92
N ARG A 38 1.39 16.40 14.84
CA ARG A 38 1.54 16.93 13.47
C ARG A 38 0.19 17.23 12.87
N GLN A 39 0.06 18.46 12.39
CA GLN A 39 -1.08 18.89 11.60
C GLN A 39 -0.74 18.68 10.11
N CYS A 40 -1.51 17.85 9.43
CA CYS A 40 -1.33 17.56 8.01
C CYS A 40 -2.56 18.05 7.24
N THR A 41 -2.35 18.82 6.19
CA THR A 41 -3.41 19.19 5.25
C THR A 41 -3.42 18.15 4.13
N LEU A 42 -4.52 17.43 3.98
CA LEU A 42 -4.68 16.41 2.94
C LEU A 42 -5.12 17.07 1.63
N GLN A 43 -4.23 17.85 1.00
CA GLN A 43 -4.47 18.32 -0.36
C GLN A 43 -4.54 17.11 -1.30
N GLY A 44 -5.60 17.03 -2.10
CA GLY A 44 -5.86 15.85 -2.94
C GLY A 44 -6.62 14.71 -2.25
N ALA A 45 -6.99 14.85 -0.98
CA ALA A 45 -7.83 13.88 -0.26
C ALA A 45 -9.16 13.61 -0.98
N ARG A 46 -9.64 14.55 -1.80
CA ARG A 46 -10.86 14.40 -2.61
C ARG A 46 -10.73 13.25 -3.61
N ALA A 47 -9.64 13.18 -4.35
CA ALA A 47 -9.37 12.08 -5.28
C ALA A 47 -9.24 10.74 -4.55
N ILE A 48 -8.61 10.74 -3.38
CA ILE A 48 -8.42 9.53 -2.57
C ILE A 48 -9.73 9.10 -1.89
N ARG A 49 -10.59 10.05 -1.49
CA ARG A 49 -11.92 9.78 -0.93
C ARG A 49 -12.84 9.13 -1.97
N ASP A 50 -12.76 9.56 -3.22
CA ASP A 50 -13.54 9.00 -4.32
C ASP A 50 -13.13 7.55 -4.65
N TRP A 51 -11.96 7.11 -4.16
CA TRP A 51 -11.53 5.72 -4.22
C TRP A 51 -12.13 4.83 -3.14
N LEU A 52 -13.13 5.29 -2.40
CA LEU A 52 -13.84 4.56 -1.32
C LEU A 52 -12.93 4.13 -0.16
N ILE A 53 -11.90 4.92 0.10
CA ILE A 53 -11.06 4.77 1.29
C ILE A 53 -11.39 5.91 2.23
N GLY A 54 -11.76 5.58 3.46
CA GLY A 54 -12.08 6.58 4.46
C GLY A 54 -10.86 7.42 4.88
N PRO A 55 -11.09 8.62 5.47
CA PRO A 55 -10.03 9.55 5.86
C PRO A 55 -8.99 8.94 6.81
N VAL A 56 -9.40 8.01 7.66
CA VAL A 56 -8.51 7.30 8.60
C VAL A 56 -7.45 6.45 7.86
N ILE A 57 -7.85 5.75 6.81
CA ILE A 57 -6.92 4.94 6.00
C ILE A 57 -5.97 5.86 5.23
N THR A 58 -6.49 6.95 4.66
CA THR A 58 -5.69 7.95 3.94
C THR A 58 -4.63 8.57 4.85
N ALA A 59 -5.03 9.04 6.04
CA ALA A 59 -4.10 9.58 7.02
C ALA A 59 -3.04 8.56 7.44
N GLY A 60 -3.45 7.29 7.60
CA GLY A 60 -2.52 6.20 7.88
C GLY A 60 -1.50 5.96 6.79
N LEU A 61 -1.88 6.05 5.53
CA LEU A 61 -0.95 5.93 4.40
C LEU A 61 0.05 7.09 4.40
N LEU A 62 -0.42 8.33 4.55
CA LEU A 62 0.42 9.52 4.60
C LEU A 62 1.37 9.55 5.80
N ALA A 63 0.97 8.95 6.93
CA ALA A 63 1.85 8.80 8.09
C ALA A 63 3.03 7.83 7.85
N HIS A 64 2.91 6.93 6.88
CA HIS A 64 3.93 5.94 6.56
C HIS A 64 4.69 6.22 5.27
N ILE A 65 4.08 6.96 4.33
CA ILE A 65 4.61 7.19 2.99
C ILE A 65 4.86 8.68 2.82
N ASP A 66 6.12 9.03 2.69
CA ASP A 66 6.61 10.39 2.48
C ASP A 66 6.91 10.58 0.99
N PHE A 67 6.31 11.60 0.38
CA PHE A 67 6.50 11.96 -1.03
C PHE A 67 7.36 13.21 -1.21
N GLU A 68 7.78 13.87 -0.12
CA GLU A 68 8.56 15.10 -0.23
C GLU A 68 9.86 14.89 -0.99
N PRO A 69 10.33 15.88 -1.75
CA PRO A 69 11.62 15.85 -2.41
C PRO A 69 12.75 15.59 -1.39
N TRP A 70 13.73 14.81 -1.81
CA TRP A 70 14.86 14.54 -0.94
C TRP A 70 15.65 15.79 -0.61
N THR A 71 15.93 16.00 0.65
CA THR A 71 16.81 17.04 1.14
C THR A 71 17.81 16.45 2.12
N CYS A 72 19.07 16.90 2.04
CA CYS A 72 20.07 16.53 3.02
C CYS A 72 19.67 17.04 4.42
N ALA A 73 19.82 16.22 5.45
CA ALA A 73 19.55 16.62 6.83
C ALA A 73 20.48 17.75 7.35
N VAL A 74 21.66 17.87 6.75
CA VAL A 74 22.59 18.97 7.07
C VAL A 74 22.20 20.22 6.28
N PRO A 75 21.86 21.34 6.95
CA PRO A 75 21.56 22.61 6.30
C PRO A 75 22.68 23.06 5.38
N LYS A 76 22.35 23.69 4.25
CA LYS A 76 23.36 24.15 3.28
C LYS A 76 24.44 25.05 3.90
N ALA A 77 24.06 25.88 4.86
CA ALA A 77 24.97 26.78 5.57
C ALA A 77 26.00 26.05 6.46
N GLU A 78 25.73 24.85 6.88
CA GLU A 78 26.57 24.05 7.79
C GLU A 78 27.43 23.02 7.03
N ARG A 79 27.29 22.93 5.69
CA ARG A 79 28.03 21.97 4.88
C ARG A 79 29.47 22.43 4.67
N THR A 80 30.40 21.55 4.98
CA THR A 80 31.82 21.74 4.62
C THR A 80 31.99 21.59 3.10
N PRO A 81 33.10 22.14 2.52
CA PRO A 81 33.39 21.98 1.07
C PRO A 81 33.43 20.51 0.60
N ASP A 82 33.82 19.62 1.50
CA ASP A 82 33.90 18.16 1.21
C ASP A 82 32.61 17.43 1.45
N HIS A 83 31.55 18.13 1.88
CA HIS A 83 30.27 17.52 2.16
C HIS A 83 29.61 17.00 0.88
N LYS A 84 29.70 15.70 0.66
CA LYS A 84 29.04 15.00 -0.44
C LYS A 84 27.82 14.30 0.11
N CYS A 85 26.65 14.74 -0.30
CA CYS A 85 25.40 14.10 0.05
C CYS A 85 24.46 14.12 -1.14
N THR A 86 24.09 12.96 -1.61
CA THR A 86 23.13 12.78 -2.69
C THR A 86 22.04 11.84 -2.23
N GLU A 87 20.95 11.78 -2.98
CA GLU A 87 19.87 10.82 -2.74
C GLU A 87 20.38 9.36 -2.73
N ARG A 88 21.40 9.06 -3.54
CA ARG A 88 21.99 7.72 -3.64
C ARG A 88 23.07 7.46 -2.58
N GLU A 89 23.79 8.49 -2.20
CA GLU A 89 24.90 8.43 -1.24
C GLU A 89 24.67 9.45 -0.13
N PRO A 90 23.84 9.11 0.86
CA PRO A 90 23.57 10.00 1.99
C PRO A 90 24.81 10.16 2.88
N CYS A 91 25.05 11.40 3.36
CA CYS A 91 26.25 11.77 4.13
C CYS A 91 26.30 11.23 5.56
N SER A 92 25.20 10.78 6.12
CA SER A 92 25.09 10.28 7.49
C SER A 92 23.90 9.38 7.67
N GLU A 93 23.81 8.69 8.82
CA GLU A 93 22.65 7.89 9.22
C GLU A 93 21.34 8.70 9.24
N HIS A 94 21.40 10.00 9.49
CA HIS A 94 20.25 10.90 9.51
C HIS A 94 19.71 11.19 8.11
N CYS A 95 20.57 11.20 7.09
CA CYS A 95 20.18 11.32 5.69
C CYS A 95 19.75 9.98 5.08
N GLY A 96 19.99 8.87 5.78
CA GLY A 96 19.85 7.51 5.30
C GLY A 96 18.42 6.95 5.28
N ARG A 97 17.38 7.74 5.46
CA ARG A 97 16.03 7.27 5.20
C ARG A 97 15.90 6.92 3.73
N LYS A 98 15.86 5.63 3.42
CA LYS A 98 15.53 5.14 2.08
C LYS A 98 14.17 5.72 1.69
N ARG A 99 14.18 6.72 0.83
CA ARG A 99 12.95 7.32 0.34
C ARG A 99 12.27 6.40 -0.65
N ILE A 100 10.96 6.53 -0.69
CA ILE A 100 10.13 5.80 -1.63
C ILE A 100 10.24 6.51 -2.98
N GLN A 101 11.08 5.98 -3.86
CA GLN A 101 11.33 6.53 -5.20
C GLN A 101 10.55 5.81 -6.29
N THR A 102 10.11 4.60 -6.00
CA THR A 102 9.37 3.77 -6.95
C THR A 102 8.24 3.03 -6.23
N VAL A 103 7.25 2.64 -6.98
CA VAL A 103 6.15 1.83 -6.42
C VAL A 103 6.64 0.50 -5.85
N GLY A 104 7.73 -0.06 -6.38
CA GLY A 104 8.37 -1.26 -5.85
C GLY A 104 8.85 -1.08 -4.41
N HIS A 105 9.39 0.09 -4.07
CA HIS A 105 9.78 0.40 -2.69
C HIS A 105 8.57 0.43 -1.74
N ILE A 106 7.41 0.96 -2.18
CA ILE A 106 6.17 0.88 -1.37
C ILE A 106 5.75 -0.56 -1.16
N TRP A 107 5.74 -1.36 -2.21
CA TRP A 107 5.34 -2.78 -2.09
C TRP A 107 6.26 -3.55 -1.15
N GLY A 108 7.58 -3.34 -1.23
CA GLY A 108 8.55 -3.91 -0.29
C GLY A 108 8.31 -3.43 1.14
N PHE A 109 8.18 -2.12 1.33
CA PHE A 109 7.94 -1.51 2.63
C PHE A 109 6.60 -1.94 3.27
N ALA A 110 5.56 -2.17 2.46
CA ALA A 110 4.26 -2.70 2.89
C ALA A 110 4.25 -4.23 3.06
N GLY A 111 5.34 -4.94 2.76
CA GLY A 111 5.42 -6.40 2.82
C GLY A 111 4.50 -7.11 1.82
N LEU A 112 4.33 -6.51 0.64
CA LEU A 112 3.55 -7.04 -0.49
C LEU A 112 4.46 -7.55 -1.63
N ASP A 113 5.76 -7.43 -1.50
CA ASP A 113 6.74 -7.98 -2.43
C ASP A 113 6.89 -9.49 -2.18
N PRO A 114 6.57 -10.34 -3.18
CA PRO A 114 6.66 -11.79 -3.02
C PRO A 114 8.10 -12.32 -3.01
N THR A 115 9.08 -11.52 -3.42
CA THR A 115 10.49 -11.92 -3.47
C THR A 115 11.18 -11.81 -2.12
N VAL A 116 10.61 -11.00 -1.21
CA VAL A 116 11.16 -10.80 0.13
C VAL A 116 10.81 -11.97 1.02
N THR A 117 11.83 -12.69 1.46
CA THR A 117 11.70 -13.78 2.45
C THR A 117 12.07 -13.27 3.84
N TRP A 118 11.51 -13.92 4.87
CA TRP A 118 11.78 -13.61 6.27
C TRP A 118 11.75 -14.88 7.09
N GLY A 119 12.77 -15.08 7.91
CA GLY A 119 12.95 -16.23 8.76
C GLY A 119 12.55 -15.98 10.22
N LYS A 120 12.39 -17.07 10.99
CA LYS A 120 12.14 -16.99 12.45
C LYS A 120 13.39 -16.41 13.13
N GLY A 121 13.19 -15.38 13.96
CA GLY A 121 14.29 -14.72 14.69
C GLY A 121 14.90 -13.52 13.96
N GLU A 122 14.61 -13.30 12.70
CA GLU A 122 15.11 -12.16 11.94
C GLU A 122 14.22 -10.92 12.14
N LYS A 123 14.84 -9.73 11.99
CA LYS A 123 14.09 -8.47 11.95
C LYS A 123 13.23 -8.42 10.69
N ARG A 124 11.96 -8.07 10.84
CA ARG A 124 11.03 -7.95 9.70
C ARG A 124 11.53 -6.90 8.70
N PRO A 125 11.68 -7.26 7.41
CA PRO A 125 12.17 -6.32 6.39
C PRO A 125 11.09 -5.34 5.89
N TRP A 126 9.89 -5.35 6.46
CA TRP A 126 8.77 -4.46 6.12
C TRP A 126 8.17 -3.79 7.35
N ASN A 127 7.41 -2.72 7.13
CA ASN A 127 6.63 -2.05 8.17
C ASN A 127 5.37 -2.86 8.48
N ALA A 128 5.28 -3.40 9.71
CA ALA A 128 4.16 -4.24 10.13
C ALA A 128 2.83 -3.46 10.21
N SER A 129 2.88 -2.19 10.62
CA SER A 129 1.70 -1.32 10.70
C SER A 129 1.14 -1.01 9.33
N LEU A 130 2.00 -0.64 8.36
CA LEU A 130 1.59 -0.42 6.98
C LEU A 130 1.03 -1.71 6.36
N LYS A 131 1.63 -2.87 6.63
CA LYS A 131 1.10 -4.16 6.15
C LYS A 131 -0.30 -4.44 6.69
N THR A 132 -0.56 -4.15 7.95
CA THR A 132 -1.90 -4.28 8.56
C THR A 132 -2.88 -3.28 7.92
N LEU A 133 -2.44 -2.05 7.65
CA LEU A 133 -3.25 -1.06 6.95
C LEU A 133 -3.62 -1.54 5.53
N CYS A 134 -2.66 -2.08 4.79
CA CYS A 134 -2.89 -2.69 3.48
C CYS A 134 -3.89 -3.85 3.52
N TRP A 135 -3.85 -4.65 4.59
CA TRP A 135 -4.86 -5.69 4.79
C TRP A 135 -6.26 -5.10 4.97
N LYS A 136 -6.42 -4.04 5.79
CA LYS A 136 -7.69 -3.33 5.98
C LYS A 136 -8.22 -2.71 4.68
N ILE A 137 -7.33 -2.13 3.88
CA ILE A 137 -7.66 -1.60 2.54
C ILE A 137 -8.24 -2.72 1.67
N GLY A 138 -7.58 -3.87 1.65
CA GLY A 138 -8.05 -5.04 0.91
C GLY A 138 -9.42 -5.54 1.35
N GLU A 139 -9.70 -5.56 2.66
CA GLU A 139 -11.02 -5.90 3.20
C GLU A 139 -12.10 -4.89 2.77
N SER A 140 -11.76 -3.60 2.71
CA SER A 140 -12.68 -2.58 2.22
C SER A 140 -13.05 -2.82 0.76
N PHE A 141 -12.09 -3.16 -0.09
CA PHE A 141 -12.37 -3.48 -1.50
C PHE A 141 -13.25 -4.72 -1.67
N VAL A 142 -13.04 -5.74 -0.84
CA VAL A 142 -13.91 -6.94 -0.82
C VAL A 142 -15.34 -6.56 -0.46
N LYS A 143 -15.54 -5.76 0.59
CA LYS A 143 -16.87 -5.33 1.04
C LYS A 143 -17.66 -4.56 -0.01
N VAL A 144 -16.98 -3.78 -0.84
CA VAL A 144 -17.63 -2.96 -1.88
C VAL A 144 -17.59 -3.60 -3.27
N SER A 145 -17.12 -4.84 -3.39
CA SER A 145 -16.94 -5.51 -4.70
C SER A 145 -18.24 -5.76 -5.48
N GLY A 146 -19.39 -5.69 -4.82
CA GLY A 146 -20.71 -5.74 -5.46
C GLY A 146 -21.18 -4.39 -6.02
N ASN A 147 -20.52 -3.29 -5.69
CA ASN A 147 -20.86 -1.96 -6.19
C ASN A 147 -20.10 -1.66 -7.49
N PRO A 148 -20.78 -1.48 -8.64
CA PRO A 148 -20.10 -1.19 -9.92
C PRO A 148 -19.36 0.14 -9.94
N LYS A 149 -19.71 1.08 -9.06
CA LYS A 149 -18.99 2.36 -8.89
C LYS A 149 -17.69 2.22 -8.09
N ALA A 150 -17.50 1.09 -7.39
CA ALA A 150 -16.31 0.85 -6.58
C ALA A 150 -15.17 0.30 -7.43
N PHE A 151 -14.32 1.18 -7.96
CA PHE A 151 -13.25 0.83 -8.90
C PHE A 151 -12.37 -0.33 -8.40
N TYR A 152 -11.77 -0.23 -7.21
CA TYR A 152 -10.90 -1.30 -6.69
C TYR A 152 -11.68 -2.54 -6.23
N GLY A 153 -12.95 -2.39 -5.87
CA GLY A 153 -13.85 -3.52 -5.64
C GLY A 153 -14.10 -4.32 -6.92
N THR A 154 -14.31 -3.62 -8.03
CA THR A 154 -14.45 -4.22 -9.36
C THR A 154 -13.15 -4.90 -9.81
N ILE A 155 -11.99 -4.25 -9.62
CA ILE A 155 -10.67 -4.83 -9.91
C ILE A 155 -10.45 -6.12 -9.11
N TYR A 156 -10.78 -6.12 -7.81
CA TYR A 156 -10.70 -7.32 -6.99
C TYR A 156 -11.56 -8.46 -7.54
N LYS A 157 -12.81 -8.17 -7.90
CA LYS A 157 -13.77 -9.15 -8.45
C LYS A 157 -13.26 -9.76 -9.75
N GLN A 158 -12.91 -8.93 -10.72
CA GLN A 158 -12.34 -9.35 -12.01
C GLN A 158 -11.07 -10.20 -11.83
N ARG A 159 -10.17 -9.76 -10.94
CA ARG A 159 -8.96 -10.52 -10.64
C ARG A 159 -9.27 -11.86 -10.00
N LYS A 160 -10.24 -11.93 -9.10
CA LYS A 160 -10.65 -13.19 -8.48
C LYS A 160 -11.22 -14.17 -9.51
N GLU A 161 -12.05 -13.70 -10.43
CA GLU A 161 -12.61 -14.50 -11.53
C GLU A 161 -11.49 -15.04 -12.44
N LEU A 162 -10.56 -14.19 -12.84
CA LEU A 162 -9.40 -14.59 -13.63
C LEU A 162 -8.54 -15.65 -12.93
N GLU A 163 -8.21 -15.44 -11.65
CA GLU A 163 -7.40 -16.37 -10.86
C GLU A 163 -8.13 -17.71 -10.66
N THR A 164 -9.45 -17.69 -10.51
CA THR A 164 -10.28 -18.91 -10.42
C THR A 164 -10.22 -19.68 -11.72
N ALA A 165 -10.47 -19.04 -12.86
CA ALA A 165 -10.39 -19.68 -14.18
C ALA A 165 -8.98 -20.25 -14.48
N ARG A 166 -7.93 -19.55 -14.10
CA ARG A 166 -6.54 -20.04 -14.22
C ARG A 166 -6.29 -21.27 -13.35
N ASN A 167 -6.85 -21.27 -12.14
CA ASN A 167 -6.75 -22.39 -11.22
C ASN A 167 -7.48 -23.64 -11.76
N GLU A 168 -8.66 -23.45 -12.34
CA GLU A 168 -9.43 -24.52 -12.98
C GLU A 168 -8.72 -25.12 -14.19
N ARG A 169 -7.96 -24.31 -14.94
CA ARG A 169 -7.09 -24.79 -16.04
C ARG A 169 -5.80 -25.47 -15.56
N GLY A 170 -5.58 -25.59 -14.24
CA GLY A 170 -4.39 -26.25 -13.69
C GLY A 170 -3.09 -25.40 -13.75
N GLU A 171 -3.17 -24.09 -14.06
CA GLU A 171 -1.98 -23.22 -14.19
C GLU A 171 -1.18 -23.09 -12.88
N TYR A 172 -1.75 -23.52 -11.74
CA TYR A 172 -1.12 -23.45 -10.42
C TYR A 172 -0.68 -24.81 -9.87
N ALA A 173 -0.66 -25.87 -10.68
CA ALA A 173 -0.30 -27.21 -10.24
C ALA A 173 1.10 -27.27 -9.62
N GLU A 174 2.10 -26.67 -10.28
CA GLU A 174 3.47 -26.61 -9.73
C GLU A 174 3.55 -25.81 -8.44
N GLN A 175 2.78 -24.72 -8.32
CA GLN A 175 2.71 -23.95 -7.08
C GLN A 175 2.06 -24.74 -5.95
N ALA A 176 1.01 -25.49 -6.24
CA ALA A 176 0.32 -26.36 -5.28
C ALA A 176 1.29 -27.43 -4.76
N LYS A 177 2.02 -28.11 -5.66
CA LYS A 177 3.05 -29.09 -5.33
C LYS A 177 4.17 -28.49 -4.46
N ALA A 178 4.66 -27.31 -4.81
CA ALA A 178 5.69 -26.62 -4.04
C ALA A 178 5.22 -26.22 -2.63
N ILE A 179 3.93 -25.94 -2.45
CA ILE A 179 3.36 -25.65 -1.12
C ILE A 179 3.28 -26.93 -0.28
N LEU A 180 2.85 -28.04 -0.86
CA LEU A 180 2.80 -29.35 -0.18
C LEU A 180 4.20 -29.81 0.27
N SER A 181 5.23 -29.56 -0.52
CA SER A 181 6.60 -29.94 -0.14
C SER A 181 7.17 -29.11 1.02
N ARG A 182 6.71 -27.86 1.18
CA ARG A 182 7.22 -26.94 2.21
C ARG A 182 6.43 -26.94 3.49
N LYS A 183 5.12 -27.26 3.43
CA LYS A 183 4.20 -27.14 4.56
C LYS A 183 3.57 -28.49 4.89
N ARG A 184 3.60 -28.85 6.16
CA ARG A 184 2.83 -29.99 6.66
C ARG A 184 1.40 -29.56 6.95
N PHE A 185 0.44 -30.19 6.31
CA PHE A 185 -0.98 -30.02 6.56
C PHE A 185 -1.51 -31.25 7.31
N ARG A 186 -2.49 -31.05 8.17
CA ARG A 186 -3.24 -32.16 8.76
C ARG A 186 -4.05 -32.85 7.64
N ALA A 187 -4.23 -34.17 7.77
CA ALA A 187 -4.86 -34.99 6.73
C ALA A 187 -6.30 -34.56 6.42
N ASP A 188 -7.02 -34.05 7.40
CA ASP A 188 -8.41 -33.64 7.36
C ASP A 188 -8.64 -32.20 6.87
N THR A 189 -7.59 -31.48 6.45
CA THR A 189 -7.72 -30.08 6.05
C THR A 189 -8.20 -29.96 4.61
N GLN A 190 -9.32 -29.27 4.37
CA GLN A 190 -9.82 -28.98 3.02
C GLN A 190 -8.74 -28.37 2.10
N ALA A 191 -7.90 -27.48 2.65
CA ALA A 191 -6.81 -26.86 1.90
C ALA A 191 -5.82 -27.90 1.37
N ARG A 192 -5.53 -28.97 2.10
CA ARG A 192 -4.67 -30.06 1.65
C ARG A 192 -5.26 -30.78 0.44
N GLY A 193 -6.54 -31.11 0.47
CA GLY A 193 -7.21 -31.76 -0.67
C GLY A 193 -7.13 -30.94 -1.95
N HIS A 194 -7.28 -29.61 -1.86
CA HIS A 194 -7.09 -28.74 -3.03
C HIS A 194 -5.66 -28.81 -3.57
N TYR A 195 -4.64 -28.70 -2.70
CA TYR A 195 -3.23 -28.76 -3.14
C TYR A 195 -2.87 -30.14 -3.72
N GLU A 196 -3.37 -31.24 -3.14
CA GLU A 196 -3.17 -32.59 -3.66
C GLU A 196 -3.81 -32.81 -5.04
N ALA A 197 -4.95 -32.11 -5.29
CA ALA A 197 -5.58 -32.06 -6.60
C ALA A 197 -4.90 -31.12 -7.61
N GLY A 198 -3.77 -30.50 -7.25
CA GLY A 198 -3.05 -29.57 -8.13
C GLY A 198 -3.68 -28.17 -8.21
N HIS A 199 -4.60 -27.84 -7.30
CA HIS A 199 -5.28 -26.54 -7.28
C HIS A 199 -4.95 -25.74 -6.03
N LEU A 200 -5.08 -24.41 -6.13
CA LEU A 200 -5.03 -23.54 -4.97
C LEU A 200 -6.41 -23.49 -4.28
N PRO A 201 -6.47 -23.54 -2.94
CA PRO A 201 -7.72 -23.40 -2.21
C PRO A 201 -8.40 -22.05 -2.48
N PRO A 202 -9.75 -21.95 -2.37
CA PRO A 202 -10.48 -20.69 -2.58
C PRO A 202 -9.97 -19.51 -1.74
N ALA A 203 -9.55 -19.76 -0.50
CA ALA A 203 -8.95 -18.74 0.36
C ALA A 203 -7.62 -18.20 -0.20
N HIS A 204 -6.84 -19.05 -0.86
CA HIS A 204 -5.59 -18.63 -1.50
C HIS A 204 -5.87 -17.75 -2.72
N ILE A 205 -6.81 -18.15 -3.57
CA ILE A 205 -7.28 -17.36 -4.72
C ILE A 205 -7.80 -15.99 -4.27
N HIS A 206 -8.66 -15.97 -3.24
CA HIS A 206 -9.14 -14.73 -2.63
C HIS A 206 -7.99 -13.82 -2.18
N ALA A 207 -7.01 -14.37 -1.46
CA ALA A 207 -5.86 -13.60 -0.97
C ALA A 207 -4.98 -13.05 -2.12
N ARG A 208 -4.83 -13.79 -3.23
CA ARG A 208 -4.12 -13.33 -4.44
C ARG A 208 -4.82 -12.14 -5.07
N ALA A 209 -6.12 -12.25 -5.31
CA ALA A 209 -6.93 -11.19 -5.91
C ALA A 209 -6.95 -9.93 -5.04
N LYS A 210 -7.08 -10.09 -3.73
CA LYS A 210 -7.04 -8.98 -2.77
C LYS A 210 -5.69 -8.25 -2.79
N ARG A 211 -4.57 -8.99 -2.76
CA ARG A 211 -3.23 -8.39 -2.85
C ARG A 211 -3.01 -7.64 -4.16
N TYR A 212 -3.52 -8.16 -5.27
CA TYR A 212 -3.43 -7.49 -6.56
C TYR A 212 -4.12 -6.12 -6.53
N ALA A 213 -5.38 -6.07 -6.07
CA ALA A 213 -6.13 -4.82 -5.97
C ALA A 213 -5.44 -3.80 -5.04
N VAL A 214 -4.89 -4.26 -3.90
CA VAL A 214 -4.13 -3.39 -2.97
C VAL A 214 -2.82 -2.91 -3.60
N LYS A 215 -2.08 -3.75 -4.31
CA LYS A 215 -0.85 -3.32 -5.01
C LYS A 215 -1.14 -2.28 -6.08
N LEU A 216 -2.19 -2.46 -6.85
CA LEU A 216 -2.61 -1.48 -7.85
C LEU A 216 -3.01 -0.15 -7.19
N PHE A 217 -3.82 -0.21 -6.13
CA PHE A 217 -4.19 0.96 -5.36
C PHE A 217 -2.96 1.72 -4.85
N LEU A 218 -1.98 1.02 -4.25
CA LEU A 218 -0.74 1.66 -3.78
C LEU A 218 0.09 2.26 -4.92
N ALA A 219 0.02 1.68 -6.13
CA ALA A 219 0.69 2.24 -7.29
C ALA A 219 0.03 3.57 -7.71
N HIS A 220 -1.29 3.62 -7.73
CA HIS A 220 -2.03 4.86 -8.01
C HIS A 220 -1.82 5.91 -6.92
N PHE A 221 -1.89 5.51 -5.66
CA PHE A 221 -1.61 6.40 -4.52
C PHE A 221 -0.20 7.00 -4.61
N PHE A 222 0.78 6.18 -4.99
CA PHE A 222 2.15 6.64 -5.21
C PHE A 222 2.25 7.61 -6.39
N GLU A 223 1.63 7.29 -7.52
CA GLU A 223 1.67 8.12 -8.73
C GLU A 223 1.11 9.51 -8.44
N VAL A 224 -0.05 9.59 -7.80
CA VAL A 224 -0.69 10.85 -7.44
C VAL A 224 0.13 11.62 -6.40
N GLY A 225 0.50 10.99 -5.29
CA GLY A 225 1.25 11.64 -4.21
C GLY A 225 2.64 12.10 -4.66
N TYR A 226 3.34 11.29 -5.45
CA TYR A 226 4.64 11.65 -6.01
C TYR A 226 4.54 12.84 -6.97
N THR A 227 3.54 12.82 -7.86
CA THR A 227 3.34 13.92 -8.83
C THR A 227 3.00 15.22 -8.13
N LEU A 228 2.16 15.17 -7.10
CA LEU A 228 1.82 16.37 -6.30
C LEU A 228 3.04 16.94 -5.56
N ALA A 229 3.88 16.08 -5.00
CA ALA A 229 5.04 16.51 -4.23
C ALA A 229 6.23 16.97 -5.08
N ASN A 230 6.40 16.40 -6.28
CA ASN A 230 7.59 16.61 -7.11
C ASN A 230 7.31 17.38 -8.41
N GLY A 231 6.05 17.63 -8.76
CA GLY A 231 5.67 18.35 -10.00
C GLY A 231 5.84 17.55 -11.30
N HIS A 232 6.23 16.28 -11.22
CA HIS A 232 6.37 15.39 -12.38
C HIS A 232 5.97 13.95 -12.02
N ALA A 233 5.65 13.16 -13.05
CA ALA A 233 5.28 11.75 -12.85
C ALA A 233 6.46 10.92 -12.32
N PRO A 234 6.19 9.91 -11.48
CA PRO A 234 7.20 8.97 -11.01
C PRO A 234 7.69 8.05 -12.14
N PRO A 235 8.83 7.35 -11.93
CA PRO A 235 9.26 6.29 -12.83
C PRO A 235 8.17 5.21 -13.00
N LEU A 236 8.07 4.67 -14.23
CA LEU A 236 7.13 3.59 -14.52
C LEU A 236 7.38 2.38 -13.60
N PRO A 237 6.31 1.69 -13.16
CA PRO A 237 6.43 0.47 -12.40
C PRO A 237 7.25 -0.59 -13.14
N TYR A 238 8.09 -1.34 -12.43
CA TYR A 238 8.95 -2.39 -12.99
C TYR A 238 8.24 -3.38 -13.94
N PRO A 239 7.01 -3.86 -13.65
CA PRO A 239 6.29 -4.72 -14.58
C PRO A 239 6.05 -4.10 -15.95
N ILE A 240 5.85 -2.77 -16.02
CA ILE A 240 5.63 -2.05 -17.26
C ILE A 240 6.96 -1.69 -17.91
N ALA A 241 7.89 -1.12 -17.15
CA ALA A 241 9.15 -0.62 -17.66
C ALA A 241 10.11 -1.72 -18.17
N ILE A 242 10.10 -2.90 -17.50
CA ILE A 242 11.10 -3.96 -17.73
C ILE A 242 10.47 -5.27 -18.20
N GLN A 243 9.30 -5.65 -17.64
CA GLN A 243 8.65 -6.92 -18.00
C GLN A 243 7.72 -6.82 -19.21
N GLY A 244 7.61 -5.65 -19.84
CA GLY A 244 6.82 -5.45 -21.06
C GLY A 244 5.31 -5.63 -20.88
N HIS A 245 4.77 -5.42 -19.68
CA HIS A 245 3.32 -5.45 -19.47
C HIS A 245 2.68 -4.33 -20.27
N ALA A 246 1.88 -4.68 -21.28
CA ALA A 246 1.32 -3.74 -22.25
C ALA A 246 0.26 -2.79 -21.69
N HIS A 247 -0.36 -3.11 -20.56
CA HIS A 247 -1.51 -2.36 -20.06
C HIS A 247 -1.21 -1.72 -18.71
N LYS A 248 -1.08 -0.39 -18.72
CA LYS A 248 -1.17 0.44 -17.52
C LYS A 248 -2.65 0.66 -17.21
N ILE A 249 -3.05 0.40 -15.99
CA ILE A 249 -4.34 0.80 -15.45
C ILE A 249 -4.11 2.14 -14.76
N ASP A 250 -4.72 3.20 -15.29
CA ASP A 250 -4.55 4.54 -14.73
C ASP A 250 -5.45 4.78 -13.52
N PRO A 251 -5.04 5.67 -12.59
CA PRO A 251 -5.88 6.13 -11.51
C PRO A 251 -7.13 6.83 -12.08
N LYS A 252 -8.28 6.59 -11.44
CA LYS A 252 -9.53 7.27 -11.81
C LYS A 252 -9.74 8.51 -10.98
#